data_26916f80e2228cd15d3b778f374e4ef3
#
_entry.id   26916f80e2228cd15d3b778f374e4ef3
#
_cell.length_a   1.000
_cell.length_b   1.000
_cell.length_c   1.000
_cell.angle_alpha   90.00
_cell.angle_beta   90.00
_cell.angle_gamma   90.00
#
_symmetry.space_group_name_H-M   'P 1'
#
loop_
_entity.id
_entity.type
_entity.pdbx_description
1 polymer ?
#
loop_
_entity_poly.entity_id
_entity_poly.type
_entity_poly.pdbx_seq_one_letter_code
_entity_poly.pdbx_strand_id
1 'polypeptide(L)'
;MFIRFVTIILFSTTLIYAKTINIACSANVSYAMPTLQKEFNKLYPNIKTRVILGSSGKLTAQISNGAPYDIFLSANMKYPNKLFENKKAITKPVIYAQGTLAIFSPNQRSFRHGIKLLKSKLVKRIAIANPKTAPYGVATFEALKNVNILDDIKKKIIYGESISQTVAYTTMVADVGIVAKSSLYSPKLVNIHENVHWVEVDKTLYSPIKQGMVMLENAKDNIEVKAFYDFVLSTKGKNILKEFGYQIP
;
A
#
# COMPACT_ATOMS: atom_id res chain seq x y z
N MET A 1 31.78 -23.70 65.70
CA MET A 1 31.22 -24.25 64.41
C MET A 1 30.35 -23.18 63.78
N PHE A 2 30.89 -22.40 62.84
CA PHE A 2 30.16 -21.27 62.18
C PHE A 2 29.53 -21.80 60.88
N ILE A 3 28.20 -21.83 60.82
CA ILE A 3 27.45 -22.19 59.61
C ILE A 3 27.34 -20.92 58.76
N ARG A 4 28.02 -20.90 57.59
CA ARG A 4 27.87 -19.84 56.60
C ARG A 4 26.63 -20.12 55.76
N PHE A 5 25.60 -19.27 55.87
CA PHE A 5 24.47 -19.25 54.94
C PHE A 5 24.93 -18.59 53.64
N VAL A 6 24.92 -19.35 52.54
CA VAL A 6 25.11 -18.84 51.18
C VAL A 6 23.71 -18.53 50.61
N THR A 7 23.38 -17.25 50.51
CA THR A 7 22.14 -16.78 49.87
C THR A 7 22.35 -16.81 48.37
N ILE A 8 21.73 -17.77 47.65
CA ILE A 8 21.73 -17.86 46.23
C ILE A 8 20.64 -16.88 45.73
N ILE A 9 21.02 -15.73 45.13
CA ILE A 9 20.10 -14.81 44.45
C ILE A 9 19.84 -15.38 43.04
N LEU A 10 18.67 -16.00 42.82
CA LEU A 10 18.22 -16.38 41.50
C LEU A 10 17.88 -15.11 40.72
N PHE A 11 18.75 -14.73 39.78
CA PHE A 11 18.42 -13.73 38.76
C PHE A 11 17.47 -14.36 37.74
N SER A 12 16.17 -14.10 37.87
CA SER A 12 15.17 -14.46 36.88
C SER A 12 15.33 -13.53 35.66
N THR A 13 16.05 -13.98 34.64
CA THR A 13 16.11 -13.29 33.34
C THR A 13 14.78 -13.53 32.63
N THR A 14 13.87 -12.57 32.70
CA THR A 14 12.69 -12.53 31.82
C THR A 14 13.17 -12.34 30.37
N LEU A 15 13.11 -13.39 29.59
CA LEU A 15 13.27 -13.31 28.12
C LEU A 15 12.15 -12.45 27.58
N ILE A 16 12.44 -11.18 27.27
CA ILE A 16 11.52 -10.30 26.56
C ILE A 16 11.46 -10.81 25.11
N TYR A 17 10.49 -11.65 24.83
CA TYR A 17 10.18 -12.03 23.44
C TYR A 17 9.65 -10.78 22.70
N ALA A 18 10.42 -10.31 21.74
CA ALA A 18 9.96 -9.24 20.86
C ALA A 18 8.74 -9.74 20.08
N LYS A 19 7.57 -9.20 20.38
CA LYS A 19 6.33 -9.53 19.68
C LYS A 19 6.39 -8.98 18.25
N THR A 20 6.07 -9.83 17.27
CA THR A 20 6.08 -9.47 15.84
C THR A 20 4.67 -9.24 15.38
N ILE A 21 4.39 -8.06 14.80
CA ILE A 21 3.12 -7.72 14.15
C ILE A 21 3.21 -8.10 12.67
N ASN A 22 2.29 -8.92 12.17
CA ASN A 22 2.19 -9.28 10.76
C ASN A 22 1.21 -8.35 10.04
N ILE A 23 1.72 -7.52 9.15
CA ILE A 23 0.97 -6.46 8.46
C ILE A 23 0.71 -6.89 7.02
N ALA A 24 -0.53 -7.22 6.68
CA ALA A 24 -0.96 -7.35 5.30
C ALA A 24 -1.10 -5.94 4.72
N CYS A 25 -0.27 -5.59 3.74
CA CYS A 25 -0.19 -4.24 3.22
C CYS A 25 -0.33 -4.20 1.70
N SER A 26 -1.27 -3.41 1.22
CA SER A 26 -1.41 -3.16 -0.22
C SER A 26 -0.16 -2.52 -0.80
N ALA A 27 0.27 -3.01 -1.95
CA ALA A 27 1.55 -2.70 -2.58
C ALA A 27 1.78 -1.20 -2.87
N ASN A 28 0.74 -0.39 -2.96
CA ASN A 28 0.87 1.06 -3.10
C ASN A 28 1.50 1.74 -1.88
N VAL A 29 1.39 1.17 -0.68
CA VAL A 29 1.96 1.71 0.56
C VAL A 29 3.42 1.27 0.76
N SER A 30 3.92 0.36 -0.07
CA SER A 30 5.27 -0.22 0.07
C SER A 30 6.39 0.83 0.16
N TYR A 31 6.20 2.00 -0.44
CA TYR A 31 7.20 3.06 -0.46
C TYR A 31 7.17 3.92 0.81
N ALA A 32 6.00 4.14 1.40
CA ALA A 32 5.85 4.85 2.67
C ALA A 32 6.13 3.94 3.90
N MET A 33 5.92 2.63 3.73
CA MET A 33 5.97 1.67 4.83
C MET A 33 7.32 1.64 5.57
N PRO A 34 8.50 1.66 4.90
CA PRO A 34 9.78 1.69 5.61
C PRO A 34 9.92 2.92 6.54
N THR A 35 9.43 4.08 6.11
CA THR A 35 9.45 5.30 6.93
C THR A 35 8.47 5.18 8.09
N LEU A 36 7.27 4.64 7.87
CA LEU A 36 6.30 4.36 8.94
C LEU A 36 6.89 3.39 9.97
N GLN A 37 7.52 2.29 9.53
CA GLN A 37 8.16 1.33 10.43
C GLN A 37 9.30 1.96 11.21
N LYS A 38 10.16 2.74 10.56
CA LYS A 38 11.29 3.43 11.20
C LYS A 38 10.81 4.37 12.31
N GLU A 39 9.81 5.18 12.04
CA GLU A 39 9.29 6.14 13.00
C GLU A 39 8.46 5.46 14.11
N PHE A 40 7.76 4.38 13.80
CA PHE A 40 7.09 3.55 14.80
C PHE A 40 8.10 2.89 15.74
N ASN A 41 9.19 2.31 15.22
CA ASN A 41 10.22 1.64 16.02
C ASN A 41 10.97 2.59 16.95
N LYS A 42 11.05 3.90 16.64
CA LYS A 42 11.59 4.90 17.60
C LYS A 42 10.72 5.04 18.84
N LEU A 43 9.40 4.90 18.70
CA LEU A 43 8.44 4.99 19.79
C LEU A 43 8.28 3.65 20.54
N TYR A 44 8.41 2.56 19.81
CA TYR A 44 8.17 1.20 20.30
C TYR A 44 9.32 0.25 19.89
N PRO A 45 10.54 0.42 20.47
CA PRO A 45 11.73 -0.31 20.02
C PRO A 45 11.66 -1.83 20.20
N ASN A 46 10.82 -2.30 21.10
CA ASN A 46 10.63 -3.73 21.39
C ASN A 46 9.58 -4.41 20.52
N ILE A 47 8.89 -3.68 19.63
CA ILE A 47 7.88 -4.21 18.73
C ILE A 47 8.48 -4.39 17.34
N LYS A 48 8.50 -5.62 16.84
CA LYS A 48 8.91 -5.91 15.47
C LYS A 48 7.69 -5.89 14.54
N THR A 49 7.87 -5.38 13.33
CA THR A 49 6.83 -5.38 12.29
C THR A 49 7.28 -6.17 11.07
N ARG A 50 6.48 -7.12 10.63
CA ARG A 50 6.68 -7.89 9.40
C ARG A 50 5.61 -7.48 8.39
N VAL A 51 6.04 -6.95 7.24
CA VAL A 51 5.13 -6.47 6.20
C VAL A 51 5.05 -7.49 5.07
N ILE A 52 3.82 -7.86 4.71
CA ILE A 52 3.52 -8.73 3.60
C ILE A 52 2.80 -7.92 2.53
N LEU A 53 3.44 -7.76 1.38
CA LEU A 53 2.94 -6.93 0.28
C LEU A 53 2.15 -7.75 -0.74
N GLY A 54 1.05 -7.17 -1.24
CA GLY A 54 0.23 -7.78 -2.27
C GLY A 54 -0.82 -6.82 -2.83
N SER A 55 -1.62 -7.28 -3.80
CA SER A 55 -2.85 -6.57 -4.15
C SER A 55 -3.89 -6.74 -3.04
N SER A 56 -4.74 -5.73 -2.84
CA SER A 56 -5.76 -5.79 -1.77
C SER A 56 -6.67 -7.02 -1.88
N GLY A 57 -7.05 -7.41 -3.08
CA GLY A 57 -7.87 -8.60 -3.29
C GLY A 57 -7.18 -9.91 -2.94
N LYS A 58 -5.89 -10.05 -3.29
CA LYS A 58 -5.09 -11.24 -2.93
C LYS A 58 -4.91 -11.35 -1.42
N LEU A 59 -4.55 -10.26 -0.77
CA LEU A 59 -4.41 -10.23 0.69
C LEU A 59 -5.74 -10.55 1.39
N THR A 60 -6.85 -10.01 0.89
CA THR A 60 -8.19 -10.33 1.41
C THR A 60 -8.51 -11.82 1.29
N ALA A 61 -8.18 -12.45 0.15
CA ALA A 61 -8.37 -13.88 -0.02
C ALA A 61 -7.51 -14.69 0.98
N GLN A 62 -6.25 -14.32 1.18
CA GLN A 62 -5.37 -14.94 2.17
C GLN A 62 -5.93 -14.81 3.59
N ILE A 63 -6.39 -13.61 3.99
CA ILE A 63 -7.01 -13.37 5.31
C ILE A 63 -8.26 -14.24 5.47
N SER A 64 -9.12 -14.28 4.46
CA SER A 64 -10.34 -15.11 4.49
C SER A 64 -10.03 -16.60 4.63
N ASN A 65 -8.89 -17.05 4.12
CA ASN A 65 -8.40 -18.43 4.23
C ASN A 65 -7.52 -18.67 5.47
N GLY A 66 -7.52 -17.76 6.46
CA GLY A 66 -6.85 -17.97 7.74
C GLY A 66 -5.38 -17.59 7.79
N ALA A 67 -4.88 -16.80 6.84
CA ALA A 67 -3.51 -16.29 6.94
C ALA A 67 -3.33 -15.44 8.23
N PRO A 68 -2.23 -15.66 8.99
CA PRO A 68 -2.04 -15.11 10.34
C PRO A 68 -1.56 -13.66 10.29
N TYR A 69 -2.39 -12.77 9.73
CA TYR A 69 -2.14 -11.33 9.71
C TYR A 69 -2.88 -10.65 10.87
N ASP A 70 -2.30 -9.58 11.37
CA ASP A 70 -2.80 -8.82 12.50
C ASP A 70 -3.50 -7.53 12.08
N ILE A 71 -2.96 -6.85 11.04
CA ILE A 71 -3.51 -5.62 10.47
C ILE A 71 -3.59 -5.75 8.96
N PHE A 72 -4.64 -5.18 8.38
CA PHE A 72 -4.76 -5.07 6.93
C PHE A 72 -4.88 -3.60 6.50
N LEU A 73 -3.91 -3.14 5.70
CA LEU A 73 -3.94 -1.85 5.00
C LEU A 73 -4.31 -2.09 3.54
N SER A 74 -5.53 -1.74 3.18
CA SER A 74 -6.09 -1.91 1.84
C SER A 74 -6.00 -0.64 1.01
N ALA A 75 -5.90 -0.77 -0.30
CA ALA A 75 -5.98 0.35 -1.24
C ALA A 75 -7.41 0.80 -1.57
N ASN A 76 -8.44 0.24 -0.93
CA ASN A 76 -9.83 0.71 -0.98
C ASN A 76 -10.59 0.30 0.28
N MET A 77 -11.84 0.78 0.39
CA MET A 77 -12.74 0.43 1.50
C MET A 77 -13.49 -0.89 1.29
N LYS A 78 -13.66 -1.35 0.04
CA LYS A 78 -14.42 -2.57 -0.30
C LYS A 78 -13.93 -3.79 0.47
N TYR A 79 -12.63 -4.02 0.49
CA TYR A 79 -12.04 -5.21 1.09
C TYR A 79 -12.05 -5.20 2.62
N PRO A 80 -11.67 -4.10 3.31
CA PRO A 80 -11.84 -4.01 4.76
C PRO A 80 -13.28 -4.17 5.21
N ASN A 81 -14.26 -3.55 4.50
CA ASN A 81 -15.70 -3.72 4.79
C ASN A 81 -16.09 -5.19 4.69
N LYS A 82 -15.72 -5.88 3.60
CA LYS A 82 -16.00 -7.31 3.43
C LYS A 82 -15.43 -8.17 4.57
N LEU A 83 -14.21 -7.88 5.02
CA LEU A 83 -13.60 -8.62 6.14
C LEU A 83 -14.33 -8.34 7.46
N PHE A 84 -14.77 -7.12 7.69
CA PHE A 84 -15.55 -6.76 8.87
C PHE A 84 -16.93 -7.43 8.88
N GLU A 85 -17.66 -7.38 7.77
CA GLU A 85 -18.96 -8.06 7.58
C GLU A 85 -18.84 -9.58 7.80
N ASN A 86 -17.76 -10.18 7.33
CA ASN A 86 -17.47 -11.60 7.51
C ASN A 86 -16.82 -11.94 8.87
N LYS A 87 -16.82 -11.02 9.84
CA LYS A 87 -16.24 -11.20 11.19
C LYS A 87 -14.76 -11.60 11.18
N LYS A 88 -14.01 -11.26 10.13
CA LYS A 88 -12.55 -11.45 10.01
C LYS A 88 -11.76 -10.22 10.46
N ALA A 89 -12.43 -9.14 10.78
CA ALA A 89 -11.85 -7.93 11.37
C ALA A 89 -12.59 -7.57 12.66
N ILE A 90 -11.85 -7.13 13.67
CA ILE A 90 -12.37 -6.76 15.00
C ILE A 90 -12.66 -5.27 15.13
N THR A 91 -12.11 -4.43 14.21
CA THR A 91 -12.42 -3.01 14.16
C THR A 91 -13.26 -2.67 12.94
N LYS A 92 -14.12 -1.64 13.08
CA LYS A 92 -14.76 -1.03 11.90
C LYS A 92 -13.67 -0.48 10.97
N PRO A 93 -13.85 -0.59 9.64
CA PRO A 93 -12.90 -0.03 8.69
C PRO A 93 -12.79 1.49 8.81
N VAL A 94 -11.56 2.01 8.84
CA VAL A 94 -11.27 3.44 8.85
C VAL A 94 -10.49 3.84 7.61
N ILE A 95 -10.74 5.06 7.11
CA ILE A 95 -9.96 5.62 6.02
C ILE A 95 -8.69 6.21 6.62
N TYR A 96 -7.51 5.68 6.24
CA TYR A 96 -6.23 6.20 6.72
C TYR A 96 -5.55 7.14 5.71
N ALA A 97 -5.90 7.04 4.41
CA ALA A 97 -5.37 7.87 3.34
C ALA A 97 -6.28 7.84 2.10
N GLN A 98 -6.02 8.74 1.15
CA GLN A 98 -6.59 8.68 -0.20
C GLN A 98 -5.45 8.78 -1.21
N GLY A 99 -5.41 7.82 -2.13
CA GLY A 99 -4.41 7.78 -3.20
C GLY A 99 -4.89 8.45 -4.48
N THR A 100 -3.95 8.68 -5.39
CA THR A 100 -4.21 9.22 -6.73
C THR A 100 -3.48 8.42 -7.79
N LEU A 101 -4.00 8.45 -9.03
CA LEU A 101 -3.36 7.85 -10.20
C LEU A 101 -2.36 8.82 -10.83
N ALA A 102 -1.27 8.28 -11.34
CA ALA A 102 -0.34 9.00 -12.20
C ALA A 102 -0.03 8.18 -13.47
N ILE A 103 0.14 8.89 -14.58
CA ILE A 103 0.72 8.34 -15.81
C ILE A 103 2.22 8.48 -15.67
N PHE A 104 2.95 7.37 -15.81
CA PHE A 104 4.40 7.32 -15.65
C PHE A 104 5.07 6.72 -16.89
N SER A 105 6.16 7.31 -17.31
CA SER A 105 7.07 6.80 -18.34
C SER A 105 8.51 6.86 -17.82
N PRO A 106 9.31 5.80 -17.98
CA PRO A 106 10.74 5.84 -17.59
C PRO A 106 11.54 6.79 -18.46
N ASN A 107 11.07 7.09 -19.67
CA ASN A 107 11.67 8.02 -20.60
C ASN A 107 10.92 9.36 -20.60
N GLN A 108 11.63 10.44 -20.94
CA GLN A 108 11.02 11.76 -21.14
C GLN A 108 9.90 11.68 -22.17
N ARG A 109 8.77 12.31 -21.86
CA ARG A 109 7.57 12.27 -22.70
C ARG A 109 6.73 13.54 -22.53
N SER A 110 6.11 13.97 -23.63
CA SER A 110 5.11 15.02 -23.54
C SER A 110 3.79 14.48 -22.96
N PHE A 111 3.33 15.06 -21.88
CA PHE A 111 2.06 14.71 -21.21
C PHE A 111 0.92 15.71 -21.53
N ARG A 112 1.08 16.60 -22.52
CA ARG A 112 0.08 17.65 -22.88
C ARG A 112 -1.32 17.10 -23.13
N HIS A 113 -1.45 15.84 -23.51
CA HIS A 113 -2.75 15.20 -23.80
C HIS A 113 -3.27 14.37 -22.60
N GLY A 114 -2.61 14.44 -21.43
CA GLY A 114 -3.01 13.68 -20.25
C GLY A 114 -3.20 12.19 -20.60
N ILE A 115 -4.26 11.56 -20.08
CA ILE A 115 -4.53 10.14 -20.28
C ILE A 115 -4.78 9.75 -21.76
N LYS A 116 -5.17 10.69 -22.63
CA LYS A 116 -5.36 10.46 -24.07
C LYS A 116 -4.04 10.16 -24.80
N LEU A 117 -2.87 10.47 -24.19
CA LEU A 117 -1.55 10.06 -24.66
C LEU A 117 -1.48 8.54 -24.96
N LEU A 118 -2.20 7.72 -24.21
CA LEU A 118 -2.21 6.26 -24.35
C LEU A 118 -2.68 5.77 -25.74
N LYS A 119 -3.44 6.60 -26.47
CA LYS A 119 -3.84 6.29 -27.87
C LYS A 119 -2.70 6.46 -28.87
N SER A 120 -1.66 7.20 -28.52
CA SER A 120 -0.53 7.47 -29.42
C SER A 120 0.03 6.18 -30.05
N LYS A 121 0.38 6.24 -31.34
CA LYS A 121 1.09 5.17 -32.04
C LYS A 121 2.48 4.89 -31.47
N LEU A 122 3.08 5.86 -30.77
CA LEU A 122 4.35 5.74 -30.06
C LEU A 122 4.24 4.99 -28.72
N VAL A 123 3.02 4.75 -28.23
CA VAL A 123 2.74 3.96 -27.04
C VAL A 123 2.24 2.59 -27.50
N LYS A 124 3.09 1.59 -27.41
CA LYS A 124 2.80 0.21 -27.84
C LYS A 124 2.40 -0.69 -26.67
N ARG A 125 2.98 -0.47 -25.49
CA ARG A 125 2.71 -1.26 -24.26
C ARG A 125 2.39 -0.34 -23.10
N ILE A 126 1.28 -0.64 -22.41
CA ILE A 126 0.76 0.13 -21.28
C ILE A 126 0.64 -0.80 -20.09
N ALA A 127 1.40 -0.54 -19.02
CA ALA A 127 1.28 -1.31 -17.79
C ALA A 127 0.15 -0.73 -16.92
N ILE A 128 -0.76 -1.58 -16.47
CA ILE A 128 -1.79 -1.24 -15.48
C ILE A 128 -1.96 -2.36 -14.47
N ALA A 129 -2.42 -2.04 -13.27
CA ALA A 129 -2.73 -3.07 -12.29
C ALA A 129 -4.00 -3.83 -12.67
N ASN A 130 -4.05 -5.14 -12.36
CA ASN A 130 -5.19 -5.99 -12.69
C ASN A 130 -6.45 -5.52 -11.92
N PRO A 131 -7.51 -5.06 -12.61
CA PRO A 131 -8.72 -4.54 -11.95
C PRO A 131 -9.49 -5.60 -11.17
N LYS A 132 -9.24 -6.90 -11.42
CA LYS A 132 -9.88 -7.99 -10.66
C LYS A 132 -9.41 -8.05 -9.21
N THR A 133 -8.18 -7.62 -8.93
CA THR A 133 -7.54 -7.76 -7.62
C THR A 133 -7.00 -6.46 -7.02
N ALA A 134 -6.69 -5.46 -7.86
CA ALA A 134 -6.03 -4.23 -7.46
C ALA A 134 -6.95 -3.00 -7.60
N PRO A 135 -7.24 -2.26 -6.50
CA PRO A 135 -8.09 -1.08 -6.54
C PRO A 135 -7.62 0.02 -7.50
N TYR A 136 -6.32 0.22 -7.62
CA TYR A 136 -5.76 1.16 -8.59
C TYR A 136 -6.03 0.73 -10.05
N GLY A 137 -6.11 -0.57 -10.32
CA GLY A 137 -6.55 -1.09 -11.60
C GLY A 137 -8.02 -0.77 -11.88
N VAL A 138 -8.90 -0.88 -10.87
CA VAL A 138 -10.31 -0.48 -10.97
C VAL A 138 -10.41 1.00 -11.33
N ALA A 139 -9.74 1.88 -10.58
CA ALA A 139 -9.72 3.33 -10.83
C ALA A 139 -9.15 3.66 -12.22
N THR A 140 -8.11 2.94 -12.65
CA THR A 140 -7.55 3.09 -14.01
C THR A 140 -8.59 2.76 -15.08
N PHE A 141 -9.31 1.65 -14.95
CA PHE A 141 -10.36 1.26 -15.91
C PHE A 141 -11.50 2.26 -15.92
N GLU A 142 -11.90 2.79 -14.76
CA GLU A 142 -12.90 3.83 -14.64
C GLU A 142 -12.46 5.09 -15.43
N ALA A 143 -11.24 5.58 -15.19
CA ALA A 143 -10.69 6.74 -15.91
C ALA A 143 -10.64 6.51 -17.43
N LEU A 144 -10.20 5.35 -17.88
CA LEU A 144 -10.13 5.00 -19.31
C LEU A 144 -11.50 4.92 -19.97
N LYS A 145 -12.51 4.41 -19.25
CA LYS A 145 -13.90 4.38 -19.73
C LYS A 145 -14.50 5.77 -19.82
N ASN A 146 -14.28 6.61 -18.80
CA ASN A 146 -14.84 7.96 -18.76
C ASN A 146 -14.30 8.89 -19.86
N VAL A 147 -13.10 8.62 -20.39
CA VAL A 147 -12.57 9.30 -21.56
C VAL A 147 -12.76 8.53 -22.88
N ASN A 148 -13.51 7.41 -22.86
CA ASN A 148 -13.84 6.58 -24.02
C ASN A 148 -12.63 6.09 -24.84
N ILE A 149 -11.53 5.68 -24.17
CA ILE A 149 -10.32 5.17 -24.86
C ILE A 149 -9.98 3.72 -24.52
N LEU A 150 -10.70 3.08 -23.61
CA LEU A 150 -10.36 1.73 -23.14
C LEU A 150 -10.31 0.71 -24.30
N ASP A 151 -11.29 0.74 -25.18
CA ASP A 151 -11.35 -0.21 -26.31
C ASP A 151 -10.24 0.02 -27.33
N ASP A 152 -9.84 1.26 -27.56
CA ASP A 152 -8.74 1.61 -28.47
C ASP A 152 -7.39 1.07 -28.00
N ILE A 153 -7.18 0.98 -26.69
CA ILE A 153 -5.89 0.65 -26.09
C ILE A 153 -5.80 -0.75 -25.48
N LYS A 154 -6.92 -1.49 -25.41
CA LYS A 154 -6.96 -2.79 -24.71
C LYS A 154 -5.92 -3.80 -25.20
N LYS A 155 -5.57 -3.79 -26.48
CA LYS A 155 -4.53 -4.65 -27.08
C LYS A 155 -3.10 -4.27 -26.66
N LYS A 156 -2.92 -3.06 -26.11
CA LYS A 156 -1.62 -2.55 -25.64
C LYS A 156 -1.39 -2.83 -24.15
N ILE A 157 -2.45 -3.25 -23.43
CA ILE A 157 -2.42 -3.38 -21.97
C ILE A 157 -1.67 -4.64 -21.54
N ILE A 158 -0.74 -4.48 -20.62
CA ILE A 158 -0.14 -5.55 -19.84
C ILE A 158 -0.53 -5.39 -18.38
N TYR A 159 -0.93 -6.50 -17.75
CA TYR A 159 -1.45 -6.47 -16.39
C TYR A 159 -0.40 -6.83 -15.35
N GLY A 160 -0.15 -5.92 -14.41
CA GLY A 160 0.53 -6.24 -13.16
C GLY A 160 -0.45 -6.78 -12.13
N GLU A 161 -0.09 -7.80 -11.37
CA GLU A 161 -0.91 -8.35 -10.30
C GLU A 161 -1.15 -7.32 -9.18
N SER A 162 -0.19 -6.41 -8.99
CA SER A 162 -0.21 -5.34 -7.98
C SER A 162 0.36 -4.05 -8.57
N ILE A 163 0.19 -2.93 -7.86
CA ILE A 163 0.80 -1.64 -8.24
C ILE A 163 2.32 -1.72 -8.31
N SER A 164 2.98 -2.41 -7.38
CA SER A 164 4.44 -2.56 -7.42
C SER A 164 4.91 -3.32 -8.67
N GLN A 165 4.19 -4.36 -9.08
CA GLN A 165 4.48 -5.07 -10.33
C GLN A 165 4.18 -4.21 -11.57
N THR A 166 3.13 -3.37 -11.51
CA THR A 166 2.84 -2.40 -12.58
C THR A 166 3.98 -1.41 -12.76
N VAL A 167 4.55 -0.88 -11.66
CA VAL A 167 5.75 -0.01 -11.72
C VAL A 167 6.93 -0.76 -12.34
N ALA A 168 7.19 -2.00 -11.90
CA ALA A 168 8.26 -2.81 -12.47
C ALA A 168 8.08 -3.04 -13.98
N TYR A 169 6.86 -3.39 -14.42
CA TYR A 169 6.59 -3.53 -15.85
C TYR A 169 6.74 -2.22 -16.62
N THR A 170 6.35 -1.09 -16.02
CA THR A 170 6.55 0.22 -16.65
C THR A 170 8.02 0.52 -16.86
N THR A 171 8.87 0.22 -15.87
CA THR A 171 10.32 0.50 -15.95
C THR A 171 11.07 -0.46 -16.87
N MET A 172 10.59 -1.69 -17.03
CA MET A 172 11.35 -2.74 -17.73
C MET A 172 10.86 -3.02 -19.16
N VAL A 173 9.54 -2.98 -19.41
CA VAL A 173 8.97 -3.51 -20.66
C VAL A 173 7.85 -2.68 -21.28
N ALA A 174 7.26 -1.73 -20.55
CA ALA A 174 6.19 -0.89 -21.07
C ALA A 174 6.69 0.52 -21.43
N ASP A 175 6.00 1.17 -22.35
CA ASP A 175 6.31 2.55 -22.73
C ASP A 175 5.75 3.54 -21.70
N VAL A 176 4.61 3.18 -21.10
CA VAL A 176 3.86 3.98 -20.13
C VAL A 176 3.17 3.06 -19.13
N GLY A 177 3.04 3.48 -17.89
CA GLY A 177 2.20 2.83 -16.89
C GLY A 177 1.21 3.79 -16.26
N ILE A 178 0.06 3.29 -15.82
CA ILE A 178 -0.80 3.99 -14.89
C ILE A 178 -0.57 3.40 -13.51
N VAL A 179 0.03 4.19 -12.63
CA VAL A 179 0.53 3.77 -11.33
C VAL A 179 -0.10 4.58 -10.20
N ALA A 180 0.10 4.17 -8.95
CA ALA A 180 -0.17 5.03 -7.81
C ALA A 180 0.86 6.16 -7.77
N LYS A 181 0.44 7.41 -7.55
CA LYS A 181 1.37 8.54 -7.38
C LYS A 181 2.40 8.25 -6.29
N SER A 182 1.98 7.61 -5.19
CA SER A 182 2.89 7.20 -4.12
C SER A 182 4.06 6.33 -4.58
N SER A 183 3.91 5.60 -5.67
CA SER A 183 4.98 4.76 -6.24
C SER A 183 6.13 5.58 -6.82
N LEU A 184 5.88 6.82 -7.21
CA LEU A 184 6.86 7.74 -7.80
C LEU A 184 7.85 8.30 -6.75
N TYR A 185 7.54 8.13 -5.46
CA TYR A 185 8.43 8.45 -4.34
C TYR A 185 9.37 7.28 -3.99
N SER A 186 9.42 6.25 -4.84
CA SER A 186 10.35 5.13 -4.66
C SER A 186 11.81 5.61 -4.75
N PRO A 187 12.68 5.25 -3.81
CA PRO A 187 14.11 5.55 -3.91
C PRO A 187 14.80 4.87 -5.10
N LYS A 188 14.12 3.93 -5.77
CA LYS A 188 14.60 3.29 -7.00
C LYS A 188 14.27 4.10 -8.26
N LEU A 189 13.38 5.08 -8.17
CA LEU A 189 12.98 5.96 -9.28
C LEU A 189 13.67 7.32 -9.14
N VAL A 190 15.00 7.30 -9.21
CA VAL A 190 15.81 8.51 -9.18
C VAL A 190 15.69 9.28 -10.51
N ASN A 191 15.81 10.60 -10.45
CA ASN A 191 15.80 11.50 -11.64
C ASN A 191 14.50 11.49 -12.44
N ILE A 192 13.37 11.12 -11.83
CA ILE A 192 12.05 11.31 -12.43
C ILE A 192 11.46 12.64 -11.99
N HIS A 193 10.92 13.39 -12.94
CA HIS A 193 10.35 14.73 -12.70
C HIS A 193 8.93 14.80 -13.23
N GLU A 194 8.08 15.53 -12.50
CA GLU A 194 6.73 15.83 -12.93
C GLU A 194 6.75 16.61 -14.26
N ASN A 195 5.75 16.41 -15.10
CA ASN A 195 5.63 16.95 -16.46
C ASN A 195 6.72 16.50 -17.47
N VAL A 196 7.73 15.74 -17.02
CA VAL A 196 8.79 15.16 -17.86
C VAL A 196 8.67 13.64 -17.94
N HIS A 197 8.49 13.01 -16.80
CA HIS A 197 8.40 11.55 -16.66
C HIS A 197 7.03 11.07 -16.18
N TRP A 198 6.28 11.94 -15.53
CA TRP A 198 4.95 11.59 -15.03
C TRP A 198 4.04 12.82 -14.91
N VAL A 199 2.73 12.57 -14.89
CA VAL A 199 1.68 13.55 -14.60
C VAL A 199 0.55 12.87 -13.84
N GLU A 200 -0.14 13.59 -12.95
CA GLU A 200 -1.35 13.08 -12.33
C GLU A 200 -2.45 12.84 -13.38
N VAL A 201 -3.22 11.77 -13.20
CA VAL A 201 -4.47 11.58 -13.93
C VAL A 201 -5.52 12.51 -13.31
N ASP A 202 -6.29 13.18 -14.15
CA ASP A 202 -7.39 14.02 -13.68
C ASP A 202 -8.31 13.24 -12.73
N LYS A 203 -8.45 13.75 -11.51
CA LYS A 203 -9.20 13.12 -10.41
C LYS A 203 -10.69 13.03 -10.67
N THR A 204 -11.21 13.84 -11.60
CA THR A 204 -12.62 13.79 -12.03
C THR A 204 -12.94 12.56 -12.87
N LEU A 205 -11.93 11.87 -13.38
CA LEU A 205 -12.08 10.70 -14.25
C LEU A 205 -12.26 9.38 -13.50
N TYR A 206 -12.12 9.35 -12.19
CA TYR A 206 -12.28 8.13 -11.39
C TYR A 206 -12.74 8.43 -9.97
N SER A 207 -13.38 7.44 -9.36
CA SER A 207 -13.84 7.54 -7.97
C SER A 207 -12.66 7.69 -7.00
N PRO A 208 -12.80 8.45 -5.91
CA PRO A 208 -11.74 8.64 -4.92
C PRO A 208 -11.20 7.30 -4.38
N ILE A 209 -9.88 7.11 -4.44
CA ILE A 209 -9.22 5.88 -3.98
C ILE A 209 -9.02 5.96 -2.46
N LYS A 210 -10.12 5.88 -1.70
CA LYS A 210 -10.11 5.89 -0.22
C LYS A 210 -9.53 4.58 0.29
N GLN A 211 -8.43 4.65 1.02
CA GLN A 211 -7.71 3.48 1.52
C GLN A 211 -8.17 3.13 2.92
N GLY A 212 -8.54 1.88 3.12
CA GLY A 212 -9.11 1.41 4.38
C GLY A 212 -8.15 0.55 5.19
N MET A 213 -8.23 0.66 6.52
CA MET A 213 -7.46 -0.14 7.46
C MET A 213 -8.38 -0.80 8.49
N VAL A 214 -8.05 -2.03 8.88
CA VAL A 214 -8.69 -2.78 9.96
C VAL A 214 -7.67 -3.57 10.76
N MET A 215 -7.95 -3.78 12.05
CA MET A 215 -7.34 -4.84 12.85
C MET A 215 -8.10 -6.14 12.60
N LEU A 216 -7.37 -7.24 12.44
CA LEU A 216 -7.92 -8.55 12.11
C LEU A 216 -8.19 -9.37 13.37
N GLU A 217 -8.91 -10.48 13.21
CA GLU A 217 -9.29 -11.37 14.32
C GLU A 217 -8.06 -11.86 15.13
N ASN A 218 -6.94 -12.10 14.45
CA ASN A 218 -5.67 -12.50 15.07
C ASN A 218 -5.09 -11.46 16.05
N ALA A 219 -5.50 -10.20 15.90
CA ALA A 219 -5.04 -9.08 16.73
C ALA A 219 -5.89 -8.87 18.00
N LYS A 220 -6.85 -9.77 18.29
CA LYS A 220 -7.70 -9.64 19.47
C LYS A 220 -6.84 -9.53 20.73
N ASP A 221 -7.14 -8.52 21.54
CA ASP A 221 -6.46 -8.22 22.81
C ASP A 221 -4.95 -7.95 22.69
N ASN A 222 -4.45 -7.68 21.46
CA ASN A 222 -3.04 -7.40 21.22
C ASN A 222 -2.78 -5.88 21.21
N ILE A 223 -2.23 -5.37 22.31
CA ILE A 223 -1.95 -3.93 22.52
C ILE A 223 -0.85 -3.42 21.60
N GLU A 224 0.11 -4.26 21.19
CA GLU A 224 1.17 -3.88 20.27
C GLU A 224 0.62 -3.64 18.86
N VAL A 225 -0.33 -4.47 18.43
CA VAL A 225 -1.04 -4.27 17.16
C VAL A 225 -1.86 -2.98 17.19
N LYS A 226 -2.55 -2.73 18.31
CA LYS A 226 -3.28 -1.47 18.51
C LYS A 226 -2.35 -0.25 18.47
N ALA A 227 -1.16 -0.34 19.05
CA ALA A 227 -0.18 0.74 19.00
C ALA A 227 0.24 1.09 17.56
N PHE A 228 0.47 0.09 16.69
CA PHE A 228 0.78 0.33 15.27
C PHE A 228 -0.43 0.90 14.52
N TYR A 229 -1.62 0.38 14.78
CA TYR A 229 -2.86 0.88 14.19
C TYR A 229 -3.07 2.36 14.53
N ASP A 230 -2.96 2.74 15.80
CA ASP A 230 -3.12 4.12 16.26
C ASP A 230 -1.99 5.02 15.72
N PHE A 231 -0.76 4.49 15.60
CA PHE A 231 0.37 5.23 15.03
C PHE A 231 0.11 5.61 13.56
N VAL A 232 -0.41 4.71 12.74
CA VAL A 232 -0.75 5.02 11.33
C VAL A 232 -1.79 6.15 11.25
N LEU A 233 -2.74 6.19 12.19
CA LEU A 233 -3.79 7.22 12.26
C LEU A 233 -3.35 8.51 12.96
N SER A 234 -2.20 8.51 13.62
CA SER A 234 -1.67 9.68 14.32
C SER A 234 -1.27 10.79 13.35
N THR A 235 -1.11 12.00 13.88
CA THR A 235 -0.58 13.14 13.09
C THR A 235 0.75 12.81 12.43
N LYS A 236 1.65 12.09 13.13
CA LYS A 236 2.95 11.68 12.59
C LYS A 236 2.80 10.69 11.43
N GLY A 237 2.00 9.63 11.59
CA GLY A 237 1.72 8.67 10.54
C GLY A 237 1.07 9.33 9.32
N LYS A 238 0.10 10.21 9.54
CA LYS A 238 -0.56 11.00 8.48
C LYS A 238 0.40 11.91 7.73
N ASN A 239 1.33 12.59 8.43
CA ASN A 239 2.33 13.44 7.79
C ASN A 239 3.28 12.62 6.92
N ILE A 240 3.75 11.46 7.39
CA ILE A 240 4.55 10.55 6.57
C ILE A 240 3.79 10.17 5.30
N LEU A 241 2.52 9.78 5.39
CA LEU A 241 1.73 9.44 4.21
C LEU A 241 1.60 10.62 3.23
N LYS A 242 1.44 11.88 3.73
CA LYS A 242 1.45 13.08 2.89
C LYS A 242 2.76 13.25 2.12
N GLU A 243 3.91 13.02 2.76
CA GLU A 243 5.23 13.09 2.11
C GLU A 243 5.36 12.11 0.94
N PHE A 244 4.63 11.00 0.98
CA PHE A 244 4.54 10.02 -0.12
C PHE A 244 3.35 10.28 -1.06
N GLY A 245 2.83 11.49 -1.13
CA GLY A 245 1.84 11.92 -2.12
C GLY A 245 0.40 11.47 -1.84
N TYR A 246 0.10 10.99 -0.64
CA TYR A 246 -1.27 10.71 -0.24
C TYR A 246 -2.02 11.97 0.21
N GLN A 247 -3.32 12.01 -0.07
CA GLN A 247 -4.25 12.94 0.55
C GLN A 247 -4.73 12.33 1.88
N ILE A 248 -4.84 13.15 2.90
CA ILE A 248 -5.33 12.74 4.21
C ILE A 248 -6.73 13.31 4.41
N PRO A 249 -7.72 12.46 4.77
CA PRO A 249 -9.07 12.90 5.08
C PRO A 249 -9.15 13.68 6.40
#